data_28ed4ddc8a3c835395440289e6e1757f
#
_entry.id   28ed4ddc8a3c835395440289e6e1757f
#
_cell.length_a   1.000
_cell.length_b   1.000
_cell.length_c   1.000
_cell.angle_alpha   90.00
_cell.angle_beta   90.00
_cell.angle_gamma   90.00
#
_symmetry.space_group_name_H-M   'P 1'
#
loop_
_entity.id
_entity.type
_entity.pdbx_description
1 polymer ?
#
loop_
_entity_poly.entity_id
_entity_poly.type
_entity_poly.pdbx_seq_one_letter_code
_entity_poly.pdbx_strand_id
1 'polypeptide(L)'
;MEYALSGKINENLNKQYLFVTRENEYVVLQYYIGSQFIDEWFYNHFPSPEILLYILMGINCVAVCVILTAKFAKNMRAQLSPLFEATEKVAEQNLDFEVGHSKIKEFEDVLCSFSDMKNNLKLSLEKQWSAEQLQREQIAALAHDLKTPLTVIQGNIDLISETELDDEQRLYAGYITESSGQMGVYIRTLIDISRTVAGYQLNLEEFDITDYMEQIEAQANSLCLTKEICLCMETGANLGTFKADKLLLERAIMNVIGNALDYSPPKGTVYVEVQKPDHFLQISIIDEGSGFTPEALHHAQEQFFMGNKSRTSNMHFGMGLYITSSIIKQHNGQLILKNSDKAKGAQVIIKIPY
;
A
#
# COMPACT_ATOMS: atom_id res chain seq x y z
N MET A 1 91.00 -13.57 -13.91
CA MET A 1 92.00 -12.61 -14.38
C MET A 1 91.66 -12.06 -15.76
N GLU A 2 91.31 -12.88 -16.75
CA GLU A 2 90.88 -12.40 -18.10
C GLU A 2 89.67 -11.47 -18.09
N TYR A 3 88.67 -11.74 -17.24
CA TYR A 3 87.44 -10.90 -17.14
C TYR A 3 87.74 -9.50 -16.57
N ALA A 4 88.77 -9.43 -15.74
CA ALA A 4 89.14 -8.18 -15.13
C ALA A 4 89.98 -7.27 -16.09
N LEU A 5 90.75 -7.87 -16.99
CA LEU A 5 91.54 -7.20 -17.99
C LEU A 5 90.69 -6.69 -19.17
N SER A 6 89.50 -7.26 -19.37
CA SER A 6 88.60 -6.89 -20.51
C SER A 6 87.75 -5.64 -20.22
N GLY A 7 87.80 -5.09 -19.02
CA GLY A 7 86.92 -3.91 -18.63
C GLY A 7 85.43 -4.23 -18.59
N LYS A 8 85.04 -5.52 -18.66
CA LYS A 8 83.62 -5.89 -18.56
C LYS A 8 83.21 -5.98 -17.09
N ILE A 9 82.19 -5.19 -16.75
CA ILE A 9 81.48 -5.22 -15.50
C ILE A 9 80.83 -6.61 -15.38
N ASN A 10 81.13 -7.36 -14.34
CA ASN A 10 80.49 -8.66 -14.07
C ASN A 10 79.02 -8.46 -13.80
N GLU A 11 78.14 -9.41 -14.15
CA GLU A 11 76.67 -9.33 -14.14
C GLU A 11 75.99 -8.96 -12.81
N ASN A 12 76.74 -8.85 -11.73
CA ASN A 12 76.24 -8.21 -10.50
C ASN A 12 76.50 -6.72 -10.59
N LEU A 13 75.43 -5.98 -10.92
CA LEU A 13 75.38 -4.52 -11.15
C LEU A 13 76.07 -3.65 -10.07
N ASN A 14 76.37 -4.20 -8.88
CA ASN A 14 76.88 -3.43 -7.77
C ASN A 14 78.37 -3.70 -7.47
N LYS A 15 79.09 -4.59 -8.21
CA LYS A 15 80.51 -4.87 -8.02
C LYS A 15 81.33 -4.24 -9.13
N GLN A 16 82.19 -3.29 -8.76
CA GLN A 16 83.17 -2.72 -9.69
C GLN A 16 84.55 -3.16 -9.28
N TYR A 17 85.42 -3.29 -10.28
CA TYR A 17 86.79 -3.69 -10.14
C TYR A 17 87.71 -2.57 -10.66
N LEU A 18 88.60 -2.06 -9.84
CA LEU A 18 89.63 -1.09 -10.24
C LEU A 18 90.95 -1.80 -10.31
N PHE A 19 91.61 -1.68 -11.44
CA PHE A 19 92.98 -2.25 -11.66
C PHE A 19 94.00 -1.16 -11.41
N VAL A 20 94.93 -1.41 -10.53
CA VAL A 20 96.05 -0.56 -10.27
C VAL A 20 97.31 -1.36 -10.62
N THR A 21 98.09 -0.92 -11.61
CA THR A 21 99.37 -1.52 -12.01
C THR A 21 100.47 -0.88 -11.20
N ARG A 22 101.27 -1.68 -10.55
CA ARG A 22 102.48 -1.31 -9.88
C ARG A 22 103.61 -2.09 -10.55
N GLU A 23 104.82 -1.55 -10.66
CA GLU A 23 105.94 -1.99 -11.51
C GLU A 23 106.12 -3.49 -11.75
N ASN A 24 105.67 -4.39 -10.87
CA ASN A 24 105.72 -5.85 -11.04
C ASN A 24 104.47 -6.58 -10.49
N GLU A 25 103.46 -5.88 -10.06
CA GLU A 25 102.30 -6.49 -9.46
C GLU A 25 100.96 -5.80 -9.98
N TYR A 26 99.90 -6.60 -10.10
CA TYR A 26 98.58 -6.09 -10.38
C TYR A 26 97.72 -6.17 -9.11
N VAL A 27 97.18 -5.02 -8.68
CA VAL A 27 96.26 -4.98 -7.54
C VAL A 27 94.86 -4.78 -8.09
N VAL A 28 93.98 -5.71 -7.83
CA VAL A 28 92.56 -5.64 -8.17
C VAL A 28 91.76 -5.21 -6.98
N LEU A 29 91.23 -3.99 -6.99
CA LEU A 29 90.35 -3.50 -5.97
C LEU A 29 88.90 -3.77 -6.36
N GLN A 30 88.24 -4.61 -5.57
CA GLN A 30 86.78 -4.82 -5.71
C GLN A 30 86.06 -3.86 -4.77
N TYR A 31 85.18 -3.02 -5.32
CA TYR A 31 84.33 -2.16 -4.50
C TYR A 31 82.88 -2.26 -4.90
N TYR A 32 82.03 -1.96 -3.96
CA TYR A 32 80.55 -1.91 -4.19
C TYR A 32 80.11 -0.48 -4.39
N ILE A 33 79.29 -0.28 -5.45
CA ILE A 33 78.63 0.99 -5.65
C ILE A 33 77.21 0.74 -5.19
N GLY A 34 76.86 1.25 -4.02
CA GLY A 34 75.51 1.20 -3.44
C GLY A 34 75.62 1.48 -1.95
N SER A 35 74.56 2.02 -1.42
CA SER A 35 74.44 2.24 0.02
C SER A 35 74.27 0.90 0.76
N GLN A 36 75.16 0.65 1.74
CA GLN A 36 75.13 -0.53 2.60
C GLN A 36 75.04 -0.12 4.05
N PHE A 37 74.43 -0.96 4.90
CA PHE A 37 74.45 -0.72 6.32
C PHE A 37 75.84 -0.97 6.86
N ILE A 38 76.34 -0.10 7.73
CA ILE A 38 77.67 -0.22 8.38
C ILE A 38 77.66 -1.32 9.42
N ASP A 39 76.50 -1.58 10.03
CA ASP A 39 76.33 -2.58 11.05
C ASP A 39 76.03 -3.93 10.38
N GLU A 40 76.81 -4.98 10.79
CA GLU A 40 76.77 -6.33 10.24
C GLU A 40 75.44 -7.04 10.47
N TRP A 41 74.70 -6.73 11.58
CA TRP A 41 73.43 -7.28 11.88
C TRP A 41 72.34 -6.75 10.92
N PHE A 42 72.33 -5.43 10.63
CA PHE A 42 71.40 -4.81 9.67
C PHE A 42 71.70 -5.26 8.25
N TYR A 43 72.97 -5.43 7.88
CA TYR A 43 73.38 -5.93 6.57
C TYR A 43 72.84 -7.33 6.29
N ASN A 44 72.82 -8.20 7.31
CA ASN A 44 72.38 -9.60 7.15
C ASN A 44 70.86 -9.79 7.23
N HIS A 45 70.11 -8.85 7.83
CA HIS A 45 68.68 -9.00 8.10
C HIS A 45 67.76 -8.07 7.28
N PHE A 46 68.30 -7.00 6.70
CA PHE A 46 67.52 -6.02 5.93
C PHE A 46 68.04 -5.91 4.49
N PRO A 47 67.13 -5.64 3.54
CA PRO A 47 67.53 -5.31 2.18
C PRO A 47 68.33 -4.02 2.15
N SER A 48 69.04 -3.76 1.06
CA SER A 48 69.84 -2.54 0.92
C SER A 48 69.03 -1.26 1.20
N PRO A 49 69.66 -0.20 1.81
CA PRO A 49 68.98 1.03 2.13
C PRO A 49 68.17 1.63 0.97
N GLU A 50 68.61 1.44 -0.28
CA GLU A 50 67.92 1.86 -1.47
C GLU A 50 66.56 1.12 -1.67
N ILE A 51 66.56 -0.21 -1.50
CA ILE A 51 65.36 -1.00 -1.60
C ILE A 51 64.38 -0.65 -0.47
N LEU A 52 64.91 -0.42 0.76
CA LEU A 52 64.08 0.01 1.89
C LEU A 52 63.43 1.39 1.63
N LEU A 53 64.17 2.32 1.00
CA LEU A 53 63.65 3.62 0.58
C LEU A 53 62.50 3.46 -0.43
N TYR A 54 62.65 2.59 -1.44
CA TYR A 54 61.62 2.35 -2.45
C TYR A 54 60.37 1.70 -1.82
N ILE A 55 60.55 0.76 -0.88
CA ILE A 55 59.45 0.16 -0.12
C ILE A 55 58.72 1.22 0.69
N LEU A 56 59.46 2.08 1.43
CA LEU A 56 58.88 3.16 2.21
C LEU A 56 58.14 4.16 1.34
N MET A 57 58.70 4.50 0.18
CA MET A 57 58.05 5.38 -0.79
C MET A 57 56.78 4.76 -1.37
N GLY A 58 56.79 3.44 -1.66
CA GLY A 58 55.61 2.69 -2.11
C GLY A 58 54.51 2.66 -1.04
N ILE A 59 54.86 2.40 0.23
CA ILE A 59 53.91 2.42 1.34
C ILE A 59 53.29 3.82 1.50
N ASN A 60 54.15 4.86 1.44
CA ASN A 60 53.68 6.25 1.53
C ASN A 60 52.71 6.60 0.39
N CYS A 61 53.03 6.21 -0.85
CA CYS A 61 52.16 6.42 -2.00
C CYS A 61 50.80 5.72 -1.82
N VAL A 62 50.78 4.46 -1.36
CA VAL A 62 49.54 3.72 -1.08
C VAL A 62 48.75 4.42 0.04
N ALA A 63 49.41 4.84 1.14
CA ALA A 63 48.76 5.54 2.24
C ALA A 63 48.11 6.86 1.77
N VAL A 64 48.80 7.64 0.97
CA VAL A 64 48.27 8.89 0.39
C VAL A 64 47.07 8.59 -0.52
N CYS A 65 47.16 7.57 -1.38
CA CYS A 65 46.04 7.16 -2.23
C CYS A 65 44.82 6.74 -1.42
N VAL A 66 45.00 5.96 -0.35
CA VAL A 66 43.90 5.53 0.53
C VAL A 66 43.25 6.72 1.23
N ILE A 67 44.05 7.65 1.75
CA ILE A 67 43.54 8.86 2.42
C ILE A 67 42.77 9.75 1.44
N LEU A 68 43.29 9.97 0.24
CA LEU A 68 42.63 10.79 -0.79
C LEU A 68 41.32 10.14 -1.25
N THR A 69 41.31 8.82 -1.48
CA THR A 69 40.12 8.08 -1.87
C THR A 69 39.05 8.11 -0.78
N ALA A 70 39.43 7.90 0.48
CA ALA A 70 38.51 7.97 1.62
C ALA A 70 37.91 9.37 1.78
N LYS A 71 38.72 10.42 1.65
CA LYS A 71 38.27 11.82 1.71
C LYS A 71 37.33 12.14 0.55
N PHE A 72 37.66 11.70 -0.66
CA PHE A 72 36.81 11.86 -1.84
C PHE A 72 35.48 11.12 -1.68
N ALA A 73 35.50 9.86 -1.27
CA ALA A 73 34.28 9.07 -1.04
C ALA A 73 33.38 9.69 0.03
N LYS A 74 33.95 10.19 1.13
CA LYS A 74 33.20 10.90 2.17
C LYS A 74 32.55 12.18 1.64
N ASN A 75 33.27 12.96 0.84
CA ASN A 75 32.74 14.18 0.24
C ASN A 75 31.61 13.87 -0.76
N MET A 76 31.78 12.87 -1.63
CA MET A 76 30.77 12.43 -2.57
C MET A 76 29.48 11.97 -1.87
N ARG A 77 29.62 11.17 -0.80
CA ARG A 77 28.48 10.72 0.00
C ARG A 77 27.72 11.90 0.63
N ALA A 78 28.44 12.90 1.14
CA ALA A 78 27.83 14.09 1.73
C ALA A 78 27.07 14.94 0.67
N GLN A 79 27.54 14.98 -0.57
CA GLN A 79 26.88 15.70 -1.66
C GLN A 79 25.66 14.94 -2.23
N LEU A 80 25.60 13.62 -2.06
CA LEU A 80 24.46 12.77 -2.45
C LEU A 80 23.41 12.60 -1.34
N SER A 81 23.77 12.90 -0.08
CA SER A 81 22.84 12.75 1.07
C SER A 81 21.49 13.44 0.85
N PRO A 82 21.41 14.69 0.34
CA PRO A 82 20.14 15.36 0.11
C PRO A 82 19.21 14.62 -0.85
N LEU A 83 19.77 13.90 -1.84
CA LEU A 83 18.99 13.12 -2.79
C LEU A 83 18.39 11.88 -2.11
N PHE A 84 19.18 11.18 -1.27
CA PHE A 84 18.68 10.03 -0.51
C PHE A 84 17.58 10.42 0.48
N GLU A 85 17.79 11.51 1.23
CA GLU A 85 16.78 12.04 2.16
C GLU A 85 15.49 12.44 1.44
N ALA A 86 15.61 13.06 0.26
CA ALA A 86 14.46 13.44 -0.55
C ALA A 86 13.69 12.22 -1.07
N THR A 87 14.40 11.17 -1.52
CA THR A 87 13.75 9.93 -1.99
C THR A 87 13.06 9.17 -0.86
N GLU A 88 13.63 9.15 0.33
CA GLU A 88 13.05 8.52 1.52
C GLU A 88 11.74 9.21 1.93
N LYS A 89 11.73 10.55 1.98
CA LYS A 89 10.52 11.34 2.27
C LYS A 89 9.41 11.12 1.25
N VAL A 90 9.74 11.04 -0.04
CA VAL A 90 8.75 10.71 -1.09
C VAL A 90 8.22 9.28 -0.92
N ALA A 91 9.07 8.32 -0.55
CA ALA A 91 8.64 6.95 -0.26
C ALA A 91 7.67 6.87 0.94
N GLU A 92 7.84 7.76 1.94
CA GLU A 92 6.93 7.94 3.07
C GLU A 92 5.65 8.75 2.71
N GLN A 93 5.44 9.05 1.43
CA GLN A 93 4.31 9.87 0.93
C GLN A 93 4.32 11.32 1.45
N ASN A 94 5.42 11.78 1.99
CA ASN A 94 5.60 13.16 2.42
C ASN A 94 6.18 13.98 1.27
N LEU A 95 5.38 14.89 0.70
CA LEU A 95 5.81 15.81 -0.37
C LEU A 95 6.02 17.25 0.15
N ASP A 96 5.77 17.50 1.45
CA ASP A 96 5.94 18.81 2.09
C ASP A 96 7.33 18.96 2.70
N PHE A 97 8.35 19.01 1.84
CA PHE A 97 9.72 19.29 2.24
C PHE A 97 10.47 20.06 1.16
N GLU A 98 11.53 20.74 1.55
CA GLU A 98 12.47 21.35 0.63
C GLU A 98 13.59 20.36 0.28
N VAL A 99 13.91 20.26 -1.01
CA VAL A 99 15.02 19.44 -1.48
C VAL A 99 16.32 20.20 -1.16
N GLY A 100 17.27 19.54 -0.50
CA GLY A 100 18.55 20.13 -0.17
C GLY A 100 19.38 20.47 -1.41
N HIS A 101 20.52 21.17 -1.21
CA HIS A 101 21.39 21.63 -2.27
C HIS A 101 22.74 20.90 -2.27
N SER A 102 23.39 20.81 -3.44
CA SER A 102 24.74 20.30 -3.60
C SER A 102 25.66 21.39 -4.16
N LYS A 103 26.96 21.31 -3.76
CA LYS A 103 27.99 22.21 -4.30
C LYS A 103 28.54 21.73 -5.65
N ILE A 104 28.23 20.53 -6.06
CA ILE A 104 28.66 19.94 -7.33
C ILE A 104 27.53 20.17 -8.33
N LYS A 105 27.84 20.84 -9.43
CA LYS A 105 26.86 21.29 -10.43
C LYS A 105 26.00 20.13 -10.95
N GLU A 106 26.61 19.00 -11.26
CA GLU A 106 25.91 17.81 -11.80
C GLU A 106 24.89 17.24 -10.80
N PHE A 107 25.20 17.31 -9.52
CA PHE A 107 24.27 16.89 -8.46
C PHE A 107 23.19 17.93 -8.19
N GLU A 108 23.54 19.22 -8.26
CA GLU A 108 22.58 20.29 -8.14
C GLU A 108 21.54 20.24 -9.26
N ASP A 109 21.96 19.99 -10.50
CA ASP A 109 21.06 19.84 -11.66
C ASP A 109 20.08 18.65 -11.45
N VAL A 110 20.55 17.55 -10.88
CA VAL A 110 19.70 16.40 -10.51
C VAL A 110 18.73 16.75 -9.39
N LEU A 111 19.19 17.44 -8.34
CA LEU A 111 18.35 17.86 -7.21
C LEU A 111 17.28 18.86 -7.65
N CYS A 112 17.60 19.80 -8.55
CA CYS A 112 16.63 20.70 -9.15
C CYS A 112 15.56 19.93 -9.96
N SER A 113 15.99 19.00 -10.82
CA SER A 113 15.07 18.17 -11.61
C SER A 113 14.18 17.30 -10.71
N PHE A 114 14.71 16.79 -9.61
CA PHE A 114 13.95 16.05 -8.62
C PHE A 114 12.93 16.94 -7.90
N SER A 115 13.32 18.17 -7.54
CA SER A 115 12.43 19.16 -6.94
C SER A 115 11.26 19.49 -7.86
N ASP A 116 11.52 19.70 -9.15
CA ASP A 116 10.49 19.98 -10.16
C ASP A 116 9.54 18.78 -10.31
N MET A 117 10.08 17.57 -10.37
CA MET A 117 9.28 16.35 -10.43
C MET A 117 8.39 16.21 -9.18
N LYS A 118 8.94 16.41 -7.97
CA LYS A 118 8.19 16.38 -6.69
C LYS A 118 7.06 17.41 -6.71
N ASN A 119 7.34 18.66 -7.15
CA ASN A 119 6.35 19.71 -7.19
C ASN A 119 5.24 19.41 -8.21
N ASN A 120 5.58 18.88 -9.37
CA ASN A 120 4.61 18.45 -10.39
C ASN A 120 3.74 17.30 -9.89
N LEU A 121 4.33 16.33 -9.19
CA LEU A 121 3.60 15.23 -8.56
C LEU A 121 2.62 15.76 -7.50
N LYS A 122 3.07 16.66 -6.61
CA LYS A 122 2.22 17.31 -5.61
C LYS A 122 1.04 18.02 -6.26
N LEU A 123 1.29 18.88 -7.26
CA LEU A 123 0.24 19.59 -8.01
C LEU A 123 -0.74 18.64 -8.70
N SER A 124 -0.25 17.53 -9.25
CA SER A 124 -1.10 16.52 -9.89
C SER A 124 -2.03 15.84 -8.89
N LEU A 125 -1.49 15.47 -7.72
CA LEU A 125 -2.28 14.87 -6.64
C LEU A 125 -3.31 15.86 -6.06
N GLU A 126 -2.94 17.13 -5.86
CA GLU A 126 -3.85 18.18 -5.40
C GLU A 126 -4.99 18.42 -6.41
N LYS A 127 -4.69 18.45 -7.71
CA LYS A 127 -5.70 18.57 -8.77
C LYS A 127 -6.63 17.36 -8.81
N GLN A 128 -6.08 16.16 -8.70
CA GLN A 128 -6.87 14.94 -8.67
C GLN A 128 -7.81 14.95 -7.46
N TRP A 129 -7.29 15.26 -6.27
CA TRP A 129 -8.07 15.35 -5.05
C TRP A 129 -9.19 16.40 -5.14
N SER A 130 -8.88 17.60 -5.69
CA SER A 130 -9.88 18.67 -5.89
C SER A 130 -10.96 18.25 -6.91
N ALA A 131 -10.59 17.54 -7.97
CA ALA A 131 -11.54 17.04 -8.96
C ALA A 131 -12.47 15.96 -8.35
N GLU A 132 -11.92 15.07 -7.54
CA GLU A 132 -12.70 14.09 -6.80
C GLU A 132 -13.65 14.73 -5.79
N GLN A 133 -13.21 15.75 -5.07
CA GLN A 133 -14.07 16.55 -4.17
C GLN A 133 -15.23 17.21 -4.92
N LEU A 134 -14.93 17.90 -6.02
CA LEU A 134 -15.95 18.58 -6.83
C LEU A 134 -16.97 17.57 -7.37
N GLN A 135 -16.51 16.42 -7.86
CA GLN A 135 -17.40 15.36 -8.35
C GLN A 135 -18.35 14.87 -7.24
N ARG A 136 -17.88 14.74 -6.01
CA ARG A 136 -18.68 14.35 -4.84
C ARG A 136 -19.76 15.39 -4.52
N GLU A 137 -19.36 16.66 -4.47
CA GLU A 137 -20.30 17.75 -4.21
C GLU A 137 -21.39 17.81 -5.26
N GLN A 138 -21.02 17.60 -6.54
CA GLN A 138 -22.00 17.55 -7.64
C GLN A 138 -22.97 16.38 -7.48
N ILE A 139 -22.49 15.18 -7.13
CA ILE A 139 -23.37 14.01 -6.91
C ILE A 139 -24.31 14.26 -5.73
N ALA A 140 -23.81 14.81 -4.63
CA ALA A 140 -24.62 15.12 -3.44
C ALA A 140 -25.72 16.18 -3.76
N ALA A 141 -25.36 17.22 -4.51
CA ALA A 141 -26.31 18.26 -4.94
C ALA A 141 -27.38 17.68 -5.87
N LEU A 142 -26.99 16.92 -6.90
CA LEU A 142 -27.93 16.25 -7.81
C LEU A 142 -28.89 15.32 -7.07
N ALA A 143 -28.38 14.54 -6.12
CA ALA A 143 -29.19 13.62 -5.33
C ALA A 143 -30.21 14.39 -4.43
N HIS A 144 -29.79 15.52 -3.86
CA HIS A 144 -30.70 16.39 -3.12
C HIS A 144 -31.80 16.95 -4.02
N ASP A 145 -31.43 17.46 -5.19
CA ASP A 145 -32.36 18.07 -6.13
C ASP A 145 -33.34 17.06 -6.73
N LEU A 146 -32.94 15.80 -6.87
CA LEU A 146 -33.82 14.71 -7.30
C LEU A 146 -34.75 14.23 -6.18
N LYS A 147 -34.34 14.32 -4.91
CA LYS A 147 -35.16 13.90 -3.77
C LYS A 147 -36.46 14.72 -3.66
N THR A 148 -36.38 16.02 -3.90
CA THR A 148 -37.52 16.92 -3.78
C THR A 148 -38.68 16.59 -4.73
N PRO A 149 -38.49 16.50 -6.07
CA PRO A 149 -39.56 16.12 -6.99
C PRO A 149 -40.06 14.69 -6.73
N LEU A 150 -39.18 13.76 -6.33
CA LEU A 150 -39.59 12.41 -6.00
C LEU A 150 -40.52 12.36 -4.79
N THR A 151 -40.25 13.13 -3.75
CA THR A 151 -41.11 13.25 -2.57
C THR A 151 -42.50 13.79 -2.95
N VAL A 152 -42.54 14.76 -3.88
CA VAL A 152 -43.81 15.28 -4.39
C VAL A 152 -44.60 14.22 -5.18
N ILE A 153 -43.90 13.42 -6.02
CA ILE A 153 -44.54 12.31 -6.76
C ILE A 153 -45.10 11.28 -5.80
N GLN A 154 -44.33 10.86 -4.79
CA GLN A 154 -44.73 9.90 -3.75
C GLN A 154 -45.94 10.43 -2.97
N GLY A 155 -45.89 11.67 -2.49
CA GLY A 155 -47.01 12.23 -1.75
C GLY A 155 -48.29 12.36 -2.58
N ASN A 156 -48.20 12.69 -3.89
CA ASN A 156 -49.39 12.74 -4.74
C ASN A 156 -49.96 11.34 -5.04
N ILE A 157 -49.13 10.31 -5.23
CA ILE A 157 -49.60 8.96 -5.47
C ILE A 157 -50.23 8.34 -4.24
N ASP A 158 -49.67 8.66 -3.04
CA ASP A 158 -50.27 8.25 -1.77
C ASP A 158 -51.67 8.85 -1.61
N LEU A 159 -51.85 10.16 -1.88
CA LEU A 159 -53.15 10.84 -1.84
C LEU A 159 -54.14 10.26 -2.90
N ILE A 160 -53.65 9.95 -4.11
CA ILE A 160 -54.49 9.32 -5.16
C ILE A 160 -54.91 7.92 -4.68
N SER A 161 -54.02 7.17 -4.03
CA SER A 161 -54.31 5.81 -3.54
C SER A 161 -55.35 5.79 -2.40
N GLU A 162 -55.58 6.91 -1.71
CA GLU A 162 -56.61 7.08 -0.70
C GLU A 162 -57.99 7.36 -1.30
N THR A 163 -58.11 7.63 -2.62
CA THR A 163 -59.38 7.89 -3.30
C THR A 163 -59.99 6.60 -3.84
N GLU A 164 -61.26 6.67 -4.28
CA GLU A 164 -61.89 5.55 -5.00
C GLU A 164 -61.25 5.43 -6.39
N LEU A 165 -60.50 4.36 -6.61
CA LEU A 165 -59.82 4.05 -7.88
C LEU A 165 -60.51 2.85 -8.55
N ASP A 166 -60.65 2.89 -9.87
CA ASP A 166 -60.97 1.72 -10.65
C ASP A 166 -59.75 0.75 -10.72
N ASP A 167 -59.99 -0.46 -11.22
CA ASP A 167 -58.95 -1.50 -11.24
C ASP A 167 -57.70 -1.12 -12.08
N GLU A 168 -57.89 -0.39 -13.16
CA GLU A 168 -56.83 0.05 -14.06
C GLU A 168 -56.04 1.22 -13.41
N GLN A 169 -56.71 2.16 -12.81
CA GLN A 169 -56.10 3.26 -12.04
C GLN A 169 -55.30 2.74 -10.85
N ARG A 170 -55.84 1.74 -10.14
CA ARG A 170 -55.11 1.11 -9.01
C ARG A 170 -53.85 0.40 -9.48
N LEU A 171 -53.89 -0.26 -10.65
CA LEU A 171 -52.70 -0.90 -11.24
C LEU A 171 -51.65 0.15 -11.61
N TYR A 172 -52.03 1.27 -12.27
CA TYR A 172 -51.09 2.34 -12.61
C TYR A 172 -50.52 3.05 -11.38
N ALA A 173 -51.33 3.30 -10.37
CA ALA A 173 -50.89 3.86 -9.10
C ALA A 173 -49.82 2.94 -8.44
N GLY A 174 -50.05 1.63 -8.48
CA GLY A 174 -49.07 0.63 -8.03
C GLY A 174 -47.74 0.72 -8.78
N TYR A 175 -47.75 0.82 -10.08
CA TYR A 175 -46.54 0.98 -10.89
C TYR A 175 -45.79 2.28 -10.59
N ILE A 176 -46.50 3.40 -10.36
CA ILE A 176 -45.85 4.67 -9.99
C ILE A 176 -45.24 4.59 -8.58
N THR A 177 -45.99 3.99 -7.63
CA THR A 177 -45.47 3.76 -6.26
C THR A 177 -44.19 2.93 -6.26
N GLU A 178 -44.20 1.81 -6.99
CA GLU A 178 -43.03 0.95 -7.12
C GLU A 178 -41.87 1.68 -7.78
N SER A 179 -42.07 2.34 -8.90
CA SER A 179 -41.05 3.07 -9.65
C SER A 179 -40.46 4.23 -8.84
N SER A 180 -41.30 4.98 -8.16
CA SER A 180 -40.87 6.08 -7.28
C SER A 180 -40.10 5.59 -6.05
N GLY A 181 -40.50 4.45 -5.49
CA GLY A 181 -39.79 3.77 -4.44
C GLY A 181 -38.36 3.34 -4.86
N GLN A 182 -38.27 2.72 -6.06
CA GLN A 182 -36.97 2.35 -6.66
C GLN A 182 -36.07 3.57 -6.89
N MET A 183 -36.61 4.68 -7.41
CA MET A 183 -35.88 5.93 -7.56
C MET A 183 -35.38 6.48 -6.23
N GLY A 184 -36.15 6.38 -5.15
CA GLY A 184 -35.74 6.77 -3.80
C GLY A 184 -34.56 5.95 -3.28
N VAL A 185 -34.54 4.67 -3.55
CA VAL A 185 -33.40 3.79 -3.23
C VAL A 185 -32.17 4.22 -4.04
N TYR A 186 -32.35 4.51 -5.34
CA TYR A 186 -31.27 4.96 -6.23
C TYR A 186 -30.61 6.25 -5.74
N ILE A 187 -31.40 7.25 -5.41
CA ILE A 187 -30.92 8.54 -4.90
C ILE A 187 -30.16 8.37 -3.57
N ARG A 188 -30.68 7.58 -2.65
CA ARG A 188 -29.98 7.26 -1.39
C ARG A 188 -28.63 6.59 -1.66
N THR A 189 -28.59 5.64 -2.57
CA THR A 189 -27.36 4.95 -2.96
C THR A 189 -26.32 5.92 -3.55
N LEU A 190 -26.74 6.89 -4.39
CA LEU A 190 -25.84 7.92 -4.92
C LEU A 190 -25.25 8.82 -3.84
N ILE A 191 -26.06 9.24 -2.86
CA ILE A 191 -25.59 10.00 -1.69
C ILE A 191 -24.54 9.20 -0.91
N ASP A 192 -24.80 7.92 -0.74
CA ASP A 192 -23.90 7.02 -0.02
C ASP A 192 -22.57 6.84 -0.71
N ILE A 193 -22.58 6.71 -2.05
CA ILE A 193 -21.35 6.68 -2.86
C ILE A 193 -20.54 7.95 -2.65
N SER A 194 -21.20 9.09 -2.78
CA SER A 194 -20.57 10.40 -2.59
C SER A 194 -19.89 10.50 -1.21
N ARG A 195 -20.52 10.00 -0.15
CA ARG A 195 -19.97 9.95 1.20
C ARG A 195 -18.86 8.91 1.36
N THR A 196 -19.02 7.75 0.73
CA THR A 196 -18.07 6.62 0.82
C THR A 196 -16.71 6.99 0.25
N VAL A 197 -16.68 7.67 -0.89
CA VAL A 197 -15.44 8.13 -1.54
C VAL A 197 -14.76 9.26 -0.74
N ALA A 198 -15.52 10.06 0.03
CA ALA A 198 -14.97 11.11 0.92
C ALA A 198 -14.24 10.55 2.15
N GLY A 199 -14.43 9.27 2.46
CA GLY A 199 -14.11 8.73 3.77
C GLY A 199 -15.17 9.18 4.79
N TYR A 200 -15.83 8.22 5.43
CA TYR A 200 -16.71 8.56 6.55
C TYR A 200 -15.86 9.13 7.69
N GLN A 201 -16.26 10.24 8.29
CA GLN A 201 -15.76 10.61 9.62
C GLN A 201 -16.38 9.60 10.60
N LEU A 202 -15.58 8.62 11.04
CA LEU A 202 -16.06 7.59 11.95
C LEU A 202 -16.40 8.21 13.31
N ASN A 203 -17.62 8.01 13.75
CA ASN A 203 -18.03 8.27 15.13
C ASN A 203 -17.82 6.99 15.94
N LEU A 204 -16.60 6.78 16.44
CA LEU A 204 -16.25 5.55 17.17
C LEU A 204 -16.86 5.57 18.57
N GLU A 205 -17.76 4.62 18.83
CA GLU A 205 -18.41 4.39 20.12
C GLU A 205 -18.03 2.99 20.64
N GLU A 206 -17.97 2.85 21.97
CA GLU A 206 -17.75 1.56 22.62
C GLU A 206 -19.10 0.96 23.02
N PHE A 207 -19.35 -0.31 22.61
CA PHE A 207 -20.62 -1.00 22.87
C PHE A 207 -20.37 -2.50 23.05
N ASP A 208 -21.31 -3.17 23.74
CA ASP A 208 -21.29 -4.62 23.85
C ASP A 208 -21.74 -5.27 22.54
N ILE A 209 -20.95 -6.25 22.07
CA ILE A 209 -21.21 -6.92 20.79
C ILE A 209 -22.48 -7.77 20.86
N THR A 210 -22.75 -8.42 21.99
CA THR A 210 -23.92 -9.30 22.14
C THR A 210 -25.20 -8.51 22.01
N ASP A 211 -25.32 -7.43 22.79
CA ASP A 211 -26.49 -6.52 22.76
C ASP A 211 -26.67 -5.90 21.36
N TYR A 212 -25.55 -5.58 20.71
CA TYR A 212 -25.58 -5.02 19.37
C TYR A 212 -26.08 -6.02 18.34
N MET A 213 -25.61 -7.26 18.39
CA MET A 213 -26.01 -8.30 17.45
C MET A 213 -27.47 -8.73 17.67
N GLU A 214 -27.99 -8.67 18.91
CA GLU A 214 -29.43 -8.88 19.19
C GLU A 214 -30.30 -7.82 18.49
N GLN A 215 -29.86 -6.56 18.46
CA GLN A 215 -30.55 -5.49 17.73
C GLN A 215 -30.55 -5.74 16.21
N ILE A 216 -29.41 -6.17 15.66
CA ILE A 216 -29.28 -6.56 14.24
C ILE A 216 -30.21 -7.75 13.92
N GLU A 217 -30.26 -8.75 14.79
CA GLU A 217 -31.11 -9.93 14.62
C GLU A 217 -32.59 -9.54 14.57
N ALA A 218 -33.03 -8.68 15.48
CA ALA A 218 -34.41 -8.19 15.51
C ALA A 218 -34.84 -7.48 14.22
N GLN A 219 -33.92 -6.63 13.67
CA GLN A 219 -34.14 -5.96 12.40
C GLN A 219 -34.18 -6.94 11.22
N ALA A 220 -33.19 -7.87 11.17
CA ALA A 220 -33.07 -8.85 10.10
C ALA A 220 -34.28 -9.79 10.08
N ASN A 221 -34.78 -10.22 11.23
CA ASN A 221 -35.97 -11.04 11.35
C ASN A 221 -37.22 -10.40 10.73
N SER A 222 -37.36 -9.07 10.83
CA SER A 222 -38.45 -8.35 10.17
C SER A 222 -38.39 -8.45 8.63
N LEU A 223 -37.21 -8.48 8.06
CA LEU A 223 -37.00 -8.68 6.63
C LEU A 223 -37.22 -10.14 6.21
N CYS A 224 -36.79 -11.07 7.06
CA CYS A 224 -36.95 -12.53 6.84
C CYS A 224 -38.42 -12.92 6.74
N LEU A 225 -39.27 -12.36 7.61
CA LEU A 225 -40.72 -12.61 7.59
C LEU A 225 -41.38 -12.25 6.26
N THR A 226 -40.96 -11.16 5.64
CA THR A 226 -41.50 -10.71 4.33
C THR A 226 -41.11 -11.61 3.17
N LYS A 227 -40.02 -12.38 3.32
CA LYS A 227 -39.46 -13.24 2.25
C LYS A 227 -39.62 -14.73 2.52
N GLU A 228 -40.26 -15.12 3.63
CA GLU A 228 -40.41 -16.51 4.07
C GLU A 228 -39.07 -17.26 4.22
N ILE A 229 -38.01 -16.55 4.66
CA ILE A 229 -36.66 -17.10 4.88
C ILE A 229 -36.37 -17.15 6.38
N CYS A 230 -35.69 -18.21 6.85
CA CYS A 230 -35.24 -18.31 8.22
C CYS A 230 -33.92 -17.63 8.45
N LEU A 231 -33.75 -16.91 9.55
CA LEU A 231 -32.45 -16.40 10.03
C LEU A 231 -31.98 -17.31 11.19
N CYS A 232 -30.75 -17.78 11.10
CA CYS A 232 -30.09 -18.49 12.19
C CYS A 232 -28.84 -17.70 12.59
N MET A 233 -28.89 -17.07 13.77
CA MET A 233 -27.77 -16.26 14.28
C MET A 233 -27.10 -17.06 15.44
N GLU A 234 -25.78 -17.25 15.30
CA GLU A 234 -24.93 -17.86 16.31
C GLU A 234 -23.88 -16.86 16.78
N THR A 235 -24.01 -16.44 18.03
CA THR A 235 -23.09 -15.51 18.65
C THR A 235 -22.15 -16.26 19.59
N GLY A 236 -20.83 -16.14 19.36
CA GLY A 236 -19.82 -16.79 20.21
C GLY A 236 -19.83 -16.24 21.63
N ALA A 237 -19.33 -17.05 22.58
CA ALA A 237 -19.22 -16.65 23.98
C ALA A 237 -18.09 -15.62 24.17
N ASN A 238 -18.29 -14.68 25.12
CA ASN A 238 -17.28 -13.71 25.58
C ASN A 238 -16.72 -12.78 24.48
N LEU A 239 -17.56 -12.22 23.64
CA LEU A 239 -17.16 -11.25 22.63
C LEU A 239 -16.69 -9.93 23.25
N GLY A 240 -17.31 -9.51 24.37
CA GLY A 240 -16.97 -8.27 25.11
C GLY A 240 -17.35 -7.00 24.38
N THR A 241 -16.73 -5.90 24.78
CA THR A 241 -16.96 -4.57 24.17
C THR A 241 -16.11 -4.39 22.90
N PHE A 242 -16.64 -3.61 21.98
CA PHE A 242 -16.01 -3.28 20.70
C PHE A 242 -16.15 -1.80 20.40
N LYS A 243 -15.14 -1.22 19.76
CA LYS A 243 -15.13 0.19 19.41
C LYS A 243 -15.24 0.37 17.90
N ALA A 244 -16.39 0.86 17.44
CA ALA A 244 -16.64 1.11 16.02
C ALA A 244 -17.69 2.22 15.84
N ASP A 245 -17.91 2.64 14.60
CA ASP A 245 -19.09 3.44 14.25
C ASP A 245 -20.28 2.49 14.14
N LYS A 246 -21.14 2.55 15.17
CA LYS A 246 -22.30 1.64 15.34
C LYS A 246 -23.25 1.67 14.14
N LEU A 247 -23.54 2.87 13.62
CA LEU A 247 -24.50 3.06 12.52
C LEU A 247 -23.93 2.57 11.17
N LEU A 248 -22.65 2.87 10.92
CA LEU A 248 -22.01 2.40 9.69
C LEU A 248 -21.81 0.91 9.69
N LEU A 249 -21.45 0.32 10.83
CA LEU A 249 -21.29 -1.13 10.96
C LEU A 249 -22.64 -1.86 10.80
N GLU A 250 -23.71 -1.35 11.42
CA GLU A 250 -25.09 -1.84 11.21
C GLU A 250 -25.45 -1.86 9.74
N ARG A 251 -25.21 -0.77 9.06
CA ARG A 251 -25.46 -0.64 7.63
C ARG A 251 -24.67 -1.66 6.80
N ALA A 252 -23.38 -1.85 7.12
CA ALA A 252 -22.55 -2.84 6.43
C ALA A 252 -23.08 -4.26 6.61
N ILE A 253 -23.46 -4.63 7.83
CA ILE A 253 -24.02 -5.96 8.15
C ILE A 253 -25.38 -6.16 7.48
N MET A 254 -26.28 -5.18 7.59
CA MET A 254 -27.62 -5.26 6.99
C MET A 254 -27.59 -5.31 5.46
N ASN A 255 -26.64 -4.63 4.81
CA ASN A 255 -26.41 -4.77 3.37
C ASN A 255 -26.05 -6.20 2.98
N VAL A 256 -25.18 -6.86 3.76
CA VAL A 256 -24.79 -8.25 3.46
C VAL A 256 -25.95 -9.21 3.76
N ILE A 257 -26.66 -9.03 4.87
CA ILE A 257 -27.86 -9.84 5.20
C ILE A 257 -28.92 -9.65 4.11
N GLY A 258 -29.19 -8.41 3.68
CA GLY A 258 -30.12 -8.12 2.60
C GLY A 258 -29.78 -8.87 1.31
N ASN A 259 -28.52 -8.84 0.90
CA ASN A 259 -28.06 -9.63 -0.25
C ASN A 259 -28.25 -11.14 -0.03
N ALA A 260 -27.90 -11.66 1.14
CA ALA A 260 -28.07 -13.07 1.47
C ALA A 260 -29.55 -13.49 1.37
N LEU A 261 -30.48 -12.65 1.83
CA LEU A 261 -31.92 -12.88 1.72
C LEU A 261 -32.41 -12.83 0.25
N ASP A 262 -31.86 -11.94 -0.57
CA ASP A 262 -32.27 -11.78 -1.97
C ASP A 262 -31.81 -12.94 -2.86
N TYR A 263 -30.68 -13.55 -2.54
CA TYR A 263 -30.12 -14.69 -3.29
C TYR A 263 -30.51 -16.05 -2.73
N SER A 264 -31.08 -16.11 -1.51
CA SER A 264 -31.57 -17.34 -0.92
C SER A 264 -32.85 -17.83 -1.63
N PRO A 265 -33.02 -19.15 -1.76
CA PRO A 265 -34.28 -19.72 -2.24
C PRO A 265 -35.41 -19.47 -1.24
N PRO A 266 -36.70 -19.46 -1.68
CA PRO A 266 -37.85 -19.43 -0.78
C PRO A 266 -37.79 -20.55 0.26
N LYS A 267 -38.07 -20.24 1.53
CA LYS A 267 -37.94 -21.13 2.68
C LYS A 267 -36.52 -21.61 2.98
N GLY A 268 -35.53 -20.95 2.41
CA GLY A 268 -34.12 -21.19 2.75
C GLY A 268 -33.73 -20.60 4.10
N THR A 269 -32.45 -20.77 4.46
CA THR A 269 -31.88 -20.28 5.70
C THR A 269 -30.69 -19.41 5.44
N VAL A 270 -30.61 -18.28 6.14
CA VAL A 270 -29.41 -17.42 6.20
C VAL A 270 -28.77 -17.62 7.56
N TYR A 271 -27.48 -17.98 7.55
CA TYR A 271 -26.71 -18.19 8.78
C TYR A 271 -25.82 -16.96 9.04
N VAL A 272 -25.81 -16.48 10.27
CA VAL A 272 -24.94 -15.40 10.73
C VAL A 272 -24.14 -15.92 11.91
N GLU A 273 -22.83 -16.03 11.73
CA GLU A 273 -21.89 -16.50 12.77
C GLU A 273 -21.02 -15.31 13.23
N VAL A 274 -21.02 -15.03 14.53
CA VAL A 274 -20.23 -13.95 15.13
C VAL A 274 -19.20 -14.55 16.07
N GLN A 275 -17.93 -14.30 15.80
CA GLN A 275 -16.82 -14.88 16.53
C GLN A 275 -15.72 -13.84 16.78
N LYS A 276 -14.86 -14.13 17.75
CA LYS A 276 -13.65 -13.33 18.07
C LYS A 276 -12.40 -14.20 17.92
N PRO A 277 -11.96 -14.51 16.69
CA PRO A 277 -10.68 -15.15 16.49
C PRO A 277 -9.55 -14.14 16.74
N ASP A 278 -8.69 -14.47 17.70
CA ASP A 278 -7.53 -13.65 18.08
C ASP A 278 -7.91 -12.19 18.46
N HIS A 279 -7.48 -11.22 17.67
CA HIS A 279 -7.72 -9.79 17.87
C HIS A 279 -8.74 -9.20 16.88
N PHE A 280 -9.59 -10.00 16.27
CA PHE A 280 -10.58 -9.57 15.29
C PHE A 280 -12.00 -9.90 15.70
N LEU A 281 -12.92 -8.97 15.46
CA LEU A 281 -14.34 -9.31 15.34
C LEU A 281 -14.58 -9.88 13.95
N GLN A 282 -15.08 -11.10 13.88
CA GLN A 282 -15.43 -11.76 12.62
C GLN A 282 -16.94 -12.03 12.58
N ILE A 283 -17.60 -11.49 11.56
CA ILE A 283 -19.02 -11.74 11.27
C ILE A 283 -19.08 -12.44 9.93
N SER A 284 -19.61 -13.65 9.90
CA SER A 284 -19.76 -14.49 8.71
C SER A 284 -21.23 -14.64 8.38
N ILE A 285 -21.64 -14.23 7.18
CA ILE A 285 -23.00 -14.33 6.68
C ILE A 285 -23.00 -15.31 5.51
N ILE A 286 -23.83 -16.35 5.60
CA ILE A 286 -23.87 -17.49 4.66
C ILE A 286 -25.30 -17.65 4.18
N ASP A 287 -25.48 -17.73 2.86
CA ASP A 287 -26.76 -18.01 2.23
C ASP A 287 -26.82 -19.42 1.62
N GLU A 288 -28.03 -19.88 1.28
CA GLU A 288 -28.29 -21.13 0.56
C GLU A 288 -28.51 -20.89 -0.95
N GLY A 289 -28.05 -19.77 -1.49
CA GLY A 289 -28.22 -19.40 -2.89
C GLY A 289 -27.27 -20.12 -3.84
N SER A 290 -27.11 -19.56 -5.03
CA SER A 290 -26.25 -20.13 -6.08
C SER A 290 -24.74 -19.90 -5.86
N GLY A 291 -24.37 -19.13 -4.83
CA GLY A 291 -23.00 -18.70 -4.59
C GLY A 291 -22.50 -17.62 -5.56
N PHE A 292 -21.26 -17.20 -5.38
CA PHE A 292 -20.58 -16.26 -6.26
C PHE A 292 -20.05 -16.97 -7.51
N THR A 293 -20.21 -16.33 -8.68
CA THR A 293 -19.48 -16.74 -9.88
C THR A 293 -17.99 -16.37 -9.73
N PRO A 294 -17.07 -16.99 -10.50
CA PRO A 294 -15.67 -16.60 -10.51
C PRO A 294 -15.45 -15.10 -10.78
N GLU A 295 -16.25 -14.52 -11.67
CA GLU A 295 -16.24 -13.10 -11.99
C GLU A 295 -16.69 -12.25 -10.77
N ALA A 296 -17.76 -12.67 -10.09
CA ALA A 296 -18.26 -11.99 -8.91
C ALA A 296 -17.24 -12.02 -7.74
N LEU A 297 -16.51 -13.11 -7.55
CA LEU A 297 -15.47 -13.19 -6.51
C LEU A 297 -14.38 -12.14 -6.69
N HIS A 298 -14.07 -11.74 -7.94
CA HIS A 298 -13.05 -10.74 -8.23
C HIS A 298 -13.59 -9.31 -8.24
N HIS A 299 -14.81 -9.11 -8.72
CA HIS A 299 -15.34 -7.77 -9.04
C HIS A 299 -16.55 -7.33 -8.20
N ALA A 300 -17.15 -8.21 -7.36
CA ALA A 300 -18.37 -7.86 -6.62
C ALA A 300 -18.19 -6.73 -5.59
N GLN A 301 -16.96 -6.36 -5.26
CA GLN A 301 -16.64 -5.20 -4.41
C GLN A 301 -16.42 -3.92 -5.23
N GLU A 302 -16.51 -3.95 -6.55
CA GLU A 302 -16.40 -2.78 -7.41
C GLU A 302 -17.75 -2.07 -7.56
N GLN A 303 -17.70 -0.78 -7.91
CA GLN A 303 -18.91 0.01 -8.11
C GLN A 303 -19.70 -0.51 -9.31
N PHE A 304 -21.02 -0.60 -9.16
CA PHE A 304 -21.96 -1.00 -10.22
C PHE A 304 -21.75 -2.41 -10.79
N PHE A 305 -21.01 -3.27 -10.09
CA PHE A 305 -20.90 -4.66 -10.53
C PHE A 305 -22.21 -5.42 -10.26
N MET A 306 -22.79 -5.96 -11.30
CA MET A 306 -24.00 -6.80 -11.25
C MET A 306 -23.75 -8.09 -12.02
N GLY A 307 -23.89 -9.24 -11.34
CA GLY A 307 -23.89 -10.54 -12.02
C GLY A 307 -25.05 -10.67 -13.02
N ASN A 308 -24.88 -11.49 -14.05
CA ASN A 308 -25.85 -11.63 -15.16
C ASN A 308 -27.31 -11.97 -14.73
N LYS A 309 -27.49 -12.59 -13.56
CA LYS A 309 -28.82 -12.93 -13.02
C LYS A 309 -29.51 -11.81 -12.23
N SER A 310 -28.75 -10.84 -11.73
CA SER A 310 -29.29 -9.72 -10.93
C SER A 310 -29.85 -8.58 -11.79
N ARG A 311 -29.59 -8.57 -13.10
CA ARG A 311 -30.14 -7.57 -14.04
C ARG A 311 -31.66 -7.68 -14.20
N THR A 312 -32.26 -8.81 -13.85
CA THR A 312 -33.71 -9.05 -13.94
C THR A 312 -34.46 -8.80 -12.62
N SER A 313 -33.77 -8.65 -11.49
CA SER A 313 -34.38 -8.24 -10.22
C SER A 313 -34.27 -6.71 -10.08
N ASN A 314 -35.39 -6.03 -10.12
CA ASN A 314 -35.51 -4.56 -10.16
C ASN A 314 -35.01 -3.81 -8.92
N MET A 315 -34.29 -4.44 -7.99
CA MET A 315 -34.03 -3.86 -6.66
C MET A 315 -32.55 -3.69 -6.26
N HIS A 316 -31.58 -4.18 -7.05
CA HIS A 316 -30.17 -4.13 -6.68
C HIS A 316 -29.29 -3.47 -7.73
N PHE A 317 -28.53 -2.45 -7.32
CA PHE A 317 -27.68 -1.65 -8.20
C PHE A 317 -26.20 -2.06 -8.18
N GLY A 318 -25.86 -3.22 -7.61
CA GLY A 318 -24.47 -3.67 -7.49
C GLY A 318 -23.61 -2.81 -6.54
N MET A 319 -24.23 -2.11 -5.60
CA MET A 319 -23.53 -1.14 -4.73
C MET A 319 -23.38 -1.61 -3.27
N GLY A 320 -24.18 -2.56 -2.82
CA GLY A 320 -24.20 -3.00 -1.43
C GLY A 320 -22.85 -3.48 -0.93
N LEU A 321 -22.20 -4.39 -1.67
CA LEU A 321 -20.88 -4.92 -1.30
C LEU A 321 -19.75 -3.89 -1.42
N TYR A 322 -19.84 -2.96 -2.38
CA TYR A 322 -18.91 -1.84 -2.49
C TYR A 322 -18.98 -0.92 -1.26
N ILE A 323 -20.19 -0.50 -0.86
CA ILE A 323 -20.43 0.32 0.35
C ILE A 323 -19.93 -0.43 1.59
N THR A 324 -20.27 -1.71 1.73
CA THR A 324 -19.78 -2.56 2.81
C THR A 324 -18.25 -2.62 2.85
N SER A 325 -17.62 -2.89 1.70
CA SER A 325 -16.15 -2.95 1.60
C SER A 325 -15.50 -1.64 2.04
N SER A 326 -16.09 -0.50 1.66
CA SER A 326 -15.57 0.80 2.03
C SER A 326 -15.72 1.09 3.54
N ILE A 327 -16.89 0.81 4.12
CA ILE A 327 -17.11 0.97 5.56
C ILE A 327 -16.12 0.12 6.35
N ILE A 328 -15.95 -1.15 5.96
CA ILE A 328 -15.06 -2.07 6.64
C ILE A 328 -13.59 -1.66 6.51
N LYS A 329 -13.15 -1.20 5.33
CA LYS A 329 -11.79 -0.65 5.13
C LYS A 329 -11.51 0.56 6.03
N GLN A 330 -12.49 1.43 6.25
CA GLN A 330 -12.31 2.59 7.14
C GLN A 330 -12.21 2.21 8.62
N HIS A 331 -12.79 1.08 8.99
CA HIS A 331 -12.58 0.46 10.31
C HIS A 331 -11.28 -0.38 10.37
N ASN A 332 -10.35 -0.21 9.40
CA ASN A 332 -9.13 -1.00 9.25
C ASN A 332 -9.39 -2.51 9.12
N GLY A 333 -10.58 -2.87 8.67
CA GLY A 333 -11.01 -4.25 8.51
C GLY A 333 -10.87 -4.76 7.08
N GLN A 334 -11.32 -5.99 6.87
CA GLN A 334 -11.30 -6.70 5.60
C GLN A 334 -12.64 -7.36 5.31
N LEU A 335 -13.14 -7.21 4.07
CA LEU A 335 -14.29 -7.93 3.54
C LEU A 335 -13.80 -9.09 2.67
N ILE A 336 -14.20 -10.33 2.98
CA ILE A 336 -13.80 -11.53 2.25
C ILE A 336 -15.03 -12.19 1.65
N LEU A 337 -14.99 -12.46 0.35
CA LEU A 337 -16.04 -13.15 -0.40
C LEU A 337 -15.55 -14.56 -0.75
N LYS A 338 -16.38 -15.55 -0.51
CA LYS A 338 -16.13 -16.94 -0.93
C LYS A 338 -17.44 -17.71 -1.07
N ASN A 339 -17.39 -18.91 -1.62
CA ASN A 339 -18.50 -19.84 -1.61
C ASN A 339 -18.41 -20.73 -0.37
N SER A 340 -19.56 -21.03 0.24
CA SER A 340 -19.64 -21.82 1.47
C SER A 340 -19.60 -23.31 1.16
N ASP A 341 -18.78 -24.04 1.91
CA ASP A 341 -18.79 -25.50 1.88
C ASP A 341 -19.99 -26.08 2.66
N LYS A 342 -20.53 -25.32 3.63
CA LYS A 342 -21.65 -25.78 4.51
C LYS A 342 -22.98 -25.76 3.76
N ALA A 343 -23.31 -24.65 3.08
CA ALA A 343 -24.65 -24.40 2.54
C ALA A 343 -24.70 -24.32 1.00
N LYS A 344 -23.59 -24.58 0.30
CA LYS A 344 -23.41 -24.44 -1.17
C LYS A 344 -23.73 -23.06 -1.73
N GLY A 345 -24.01 -22.05 -0.91
CA GLY A 345 -24.29 -20.67 -1.28
C GLY A 345 -23.10 -19.75 -1.13
N ALA A 346 -23.33 -18.44 -1.14
CA ALA A 346 -22.30 -17.46 -0.91
C ALA A 346 -21.97 -17.33 0.59
N GLN A 347 -20.74 -16.99 0.89
CA GLN A 347 -20.28 -16.61 2.22
C GLN A 347 -19.54 -15.28 2.15
N VAL A 348 -20.01 -14.32 2.94
CA VAL A 348 -19.38 -13.02 3.12
C VAL A 348 -18.85 -12.92 4.55
N ILE A 349 -17.57 -12.63 4.69
CA ILE A 349 -16.93 -12.51 6.00
C ILE A 349 -16.44 -11.08 6.18
N ILE A 350 -16.92 -10.45 7.24
CA ILE A 350 -16.49 -9.15 7.74
C ILE A 350 -15.47 -9.39 8.85
N LYS A 351 -14.25 -8.85 8.73
CA LYS A 351 -13.21 -8.88 9.77
C LYS A 351 -12.82 -7.48 10.14
N ILE A 352 -12.91 -7.13 11.43
CA ILE A 352 -12.52 -5.81 11.93
C ILE A 352 -11.59 -6.01 13.14
N PRO A 353 -10.43 -5.31 13.23
CA PRO A 353 -9.54 -5.41 14.38
C PRO A 353 -10.20 -4.79 15.62
N TYR A 354 -9.86 -5.34 16.80
CA TYR A 354 -10.31 -4.83 18.12
C TYR A 354 -9.54 -3.58 18.49
#